data_8a0faede8ff235725a4ac6ec50acb5f7
#
_entry.id   8a0faede8ff235725a4ac6ec50acb5f7
#
_cell.length_a   1.000
_cell.length_b   1.000
_cell.length_c   1.000
_cell.angle_alpha   90.00
_cell.angle_beta   90.00
_cell.angle_gamma   90.00
#
_symmetry.space_group_name_H-M   'P 1'
#
loop_
_entity.id
_entity.type
_entity.pdbx_description
1 polymer ?
#
loop_
_entity_poly.entity_id
_entity_poly.type
_entity_poly.pdbx_seq_one_letter_code
_entity_poly.pdbx_strand_id
1 'polypeptide(L)'
;MDGFANGTWSSPEDLCDDAEQKANLSALCSLLRNLSLEARPLLRQPRDLLVILLYGLVVLVSVFGNALVCHVVFYSRKMRTKTNVLIANLAVSDLLMTTLTIPLSASRFLLDNWPFGEALCYLAPFLQVTFVYVSTLSMAWIACDRYSVIVYPLRLRRLCPSHRAIACIWTLAGALSLPHAVFNRVVSLFTYRPLVRCQVQYPPPPAEFRKWLTLATFITQYVLPLTLTALMYSRVSYALWSRKALGATTREQQAWHTRSKRKSLKMLVLVVLCFAVCWLPLNVYHLVAHFRADDGPDRHNSSLFIFFHWLAMSSVCYNPFIYCWLNNKFRQGALACLTCLLHCTHRRRLHQSLMKPASLASRGQSAKRSSTLRSTSVGSTNKTTSV
;
A
#
# COMPACT_ATOMS: atom_id res chain seq x y z
N MET A 1 -18.03 57.75 -6.46
CA MET A 1 -17.12 56.69 -5.96
C MET A 1 -17.55 56.18 -4.59
N ASP A 2 -18.86 56.14 -4.30
CA ASP A 2 -19.37 55.82 -2.98
C ASP A 2 -20.51 54.79 -3.09
N GLY A 3 -20.14 53.52 -3.30
CA GLY A 3 -21.12 52.44 -3.45
C GLY A 3 -20.57 51.04 -3.30
N PHE A 4 -19.30 50.87 -2.94
CA PHE A 4 -18.61 49.57 -2.90
C PHE A 4 -18.40 49.01 -1.48
N ALA A 5 -19.03 49.56 -0.44
CA ALA A 5 -18.60 49.29 0.92
C ALA A 5 -19.46 48.31 1.74
N ASN A 6 -20.56 47.74 1.25
CA ASN A 6 -21.39 46.84 2.12
C ASN A 6 -22.07 45.65 1.39
N GLY A 7 -21.52 45.09 0.37
CA GLY A 7 -22.02 43.88 -0.25
C GLY A 7 -21.26 42.64 0.22
N THR A 8 -21.78 41.87 1.17
CA THR A 8 -21.28 40.48 1.48
C THR A 8 -21.78 39.55 0.39
N TRP A 9 -20.97 39.36 -0.63
CA TRP A 9 -21.24 38.40 -1.70
C TRP A 9 -20.96 36.98 -1.20
N SER A 10 -21.96 36.11 -1.19
CA SER A 10 -21.84 34.72 -0.73
C SER A 10 -21.41 33.74 -1.82
N SER A 11 -21.62 34.09 -3.09
CA SER A 11 -21.21 33.27 -4.24
C SER A 11 -20.83 34.11 -5.47
N PRO A 12 -20.04 33.54 -6.43
CA PRO A 12 -19.80 34.19 -7.72
C PRO A 12 -21.07 34.41 -8.56
N GLU A 13 -22.13 33.68 -8.28
CA GLU A 13 -23.44 33.79 -8.94
C GLU A 13 -24.14 35.07 -8.48
N ASP A 14 -24.11 35.38 -7.19
CA ASP A 14 -24.67 36.63 -6.61
C ASP A 14 -24.00 37.88 -7.21
N LEU A 15 -22.69 37.78 -7.49
CA LEU A 15 -21.93 38.85 -8.14
C LEU A 15 -22.33 39.06 -9.60
N CYS A 16 -22.67 37.97 -10.31
CA CYS A 16 -23.08 38.00 -11.70
C CYS A 16 -24.51 38.53 -11.89
N ASP A 17 -25.41 38.18 -11.00
CA ASP A 17 -26.81 38.65 -11.06
C ASP A 17 -26.90 40.17 -10.81
N ASP A 18 -26.07 40.72 -9.90
CA ASP A 18 -25.99 42.19 -9.67
C ASP A 18 -25.24 42.94 -10.79
N ALA A 19 -24.30 42.24 -11.48
CA ALA A 19 -23.54 42.81 -12.59
C ALA A 19 -24.31 42.79 -13.94
N GLU A 20 -25.23 41.83 -14.16
CA GLU A 20 -26.11 41.80 -15.33
C GLU A 20 -27.11 43.00 -15.32
N GLN A 21 -27.48 43.49 -14.16
CA GLN A 21 -28.32 44.67 -14.00
C GLN A 21 -27.58 45.97 -14.34
N LYS A 22 -26.25 45.98 -14.41
CA LYS A 22 -25.39 47.12 -14.78
C LYS A 22 -24.70 46.90 -16.12
N ALA A 23 -25.42 46.75 -17.18
CA ALA A 23 -25.24 46.85 -18.63
C ALA A 23 -23.85 46.67 -19.32
N ASN A 24 -22.74 46.41 -18.63
CA ASN A 24 -21.40 46.33 -19.26
C ASN A 24 -20.54 45.12 -18.89
N LEU A 25 -21.09 44.11 -18.18
CA LEU A 25 -20.30 42.98 -17.68
C LEU A 25 -20.79 41.61 -18.13
N SER A 26 -21.77 41.57 -19.08
CA SER A 26 -22.36 40.31 -19.53
C SER A 26 -21.39 39.30 -20.14
N ALA A 27 -20.36 39.80 -20.85
CA ALA A 27 -19.30 38.96 -21.42
C ALA A 27 -18.42 38.33 -20.32
N LEU A 28 -18.10 39.07 -19.28
CA LEU A 28 -17.31 38.56 -18.14
C LEU A 28 -18.12 37.58 -17.30
N CYS A 29 -19.41 37.85 -17.08
CA CYS A 29 -20.31 36.96 -16.38
C CYS A 29 -20.61 35.67 -17.14
N SER A 30 -20.77 35.73 -18.48
CA SER A 30 -20.87 34.53 -19.32
C SER A 30 -19.58 33.69 -19.31
N LEU A 31 -18.41 34.36 -19.27
CA LEU A 31 -17.12 33.71 -19.14
C LEU A 31 -16.95 33.06 -17.75
N LEU A 32 -17.35 33.76 -16.68
CA LEU A 32 -17.32 33.25 -15.30
C LEU A 32 -18.33 32.11 -15.11
N ARG A 33 -19.53 32.19 -15.72
CA ARG A 33 -20.54 31.12 -15.71
C ARG A 33 -20.06 29.90 -16.51
N ASN A 34 -19.43 30.08 -17.66
CA ASN A 34 -18.83 29.01 -18.43
C ASN A 34 -17.62 28.37 -17.70
N LEU A 35 -16.81 29.18 -17.01
CA LEU A 35 -15.73 28.70 -16.12
C LEU A 35 -16.27 28.00 -14.86
N SER A 36 -17.47 28.40 -14.38
CA SER A 36 -18.12 27.81 -13.20
C SER A 36 -18.88 26.53 -13.51
N LEU A 37 -19.46 26.40 -14.71
CA LEU A 37 -20.12 25.18 -15.18
C LEU A 37 -19.14 24.07 -15.55
N GLU A 38 -17.87 24.37 -15.72
CA GLU A 38 -16.81 23.37 -15.79
C GLU A 38 -16.41 22.87 -14.37
N ALA A 39 -17.36 22.32 -13.62
CA ALA A 39 -17.04 21.38 -12.56
C ALA A 39 -16.27 20.24 -13.24
N ARG A 40 -14.96 20.19 -13.02
CA ARG A 40 -14.11 19.16 -13.65
C ARG A 40 -14.67 17.78 -13.32
N PRO A 41 -15.14 17.00 -14.28
CA PRO A 41 -15.42 15.60 -14.02
C PRO A 41 -14.12 14.96 -13.53
N LEU A 42 -14.22 14.05 -12.57
CA LEU A 42 -13.10 13.37 -11.90
C LEU A 42 -12.14 12.66 -12.89
N LEU A 43 -12.50 12.55 -14.14
CA LEU A 43 -11.83 11.83 -15.24
C LEU A 43 -11.67 12.75 -16.46
N ARG A 44 -11.05 13.90 -16.30
CA ARG A 44 -10.93 14.87 -17.41
C ARG A 44 -9.76 14.59 -18.35
N GLN A 45 -8.73 13.89 -17.91
CA GLN A 45 -7.56 13.60 -18.71
C GLN A 45 -7.24 12.09 -18.72
N PRO A 46 -6.72 11.54 -19.81
CA PRO A 46 -6.21 10.16 -19.84
C PRO A 46 -5.20 9.85 -18.72
N ARG A 47 -4.47 10.89 -18.27
CA ARG A 47 -3.55 10.82 -17.13
C ARG A 47 -4.25 10.44 -15.84
N ASP A 48 -5.43 10.97 -15.55
CA ASP A 48 -6.14 10.74 -14.29
C ASP A 48 -6.62 9.28 -14.22
N LEU A 49 -7.13 8.76 -15.33
CA LEU A 49 -7.47 7.34 -15.45
C LEU A 49 -6.25 6.44 -15.25
N LEU A 50 -5.12 6.79 -15.88
CA LEU A 50 -3.87 6.05 -15.72
C LEU A 50 -3.40 6.04 -14.25
N VAL A 51 -3.46 7.17 -13.55
CA VAL A 51 -3.12 7.28 -12.12
C VAL A 51 -4.02 6.35 -11.31
N ILE A 52 -5.35 6.40 -11.51
CA ILE A 52 -6.30 5.53 -10.79
C ILE A 52 -5.99 4.05 -11.03
N LEU A 53 -5.76 3.64 -12.28
CA LEU A 53 -5.45 2.26 -12.63
C LEU A 53 -4.13 1.78 -12.00
N LEU A 54 -3.08 2.59 -12.10
CA LEU A 54 -1.76 2.25 -11.57
C LEU A 54 -1.74 2.14 -10.04
N TYR A 55 -2.33 3.11 -9.33
CA TYR A 55 -2.43 3.06 -7.86
C TYR A 55 -3.43 2.00 -7.40
N GLY A 56 -4.54 1.80 -8.13
CA GLY A 56 -5.50 0.72 -7.86
C GLY A 56 -4.86 -0.66 -7.96
N LEU A 57 -4.02 -0.89 -8.98
CA LEU A 57 -3.26 -2.13 -9.12
C LEU A 57 -2.30 -2.35 -7.94
N VAL A 58 -1.56 -1.31 -7.53
CA VAL A 58 -0.67 -1.37 -6.36
C VAL A 58 -1.46 -1.75 -5.11
N VAL A 59 -2.62 -1.12 -4.89
CA VAL A 59 -3.48 -1.40 -3.73
C VAL A 59 -3.94 -2.86 -3.73
N LEU A 60 -4.47 -3.35 -4.85
CA LEU A 60 -4.97 -4.73 -4.97
C LEU A 60 -3.87 -5.76 -4.71
N VAL A 61 -2.73 -5.61 -5.39
CA VAL A 61 -1.61 -6.54 -5.27
C VAL A 61 -0.99 -6.52 -3.87
N SER A 62 -0.80 -5.33 -3.31
CA SER A 62 -0.21 -5.16 -1.98
C SER A 62 -1.11 -5.69 -0.87
N VAL A 63 -2.41 -5.33 -0.88
CA VAL A 63 -3.35 -5.80 0.16
C VAL A 63 -3.43 -7.33 0.15
N PHE A 64 -3.61 -7.93 -1.02
CA PHE A 64 -3.68 -9.38 -1.13
C PHE A 64 -2.36 -10.05 -0.71
N GLY A 65 -1.24 -9.58 -1.23
CA GLY A 65 0.08 -10.19 -0.99
C GLY A 65 0.52 -10.07 0.47
N ASN A 66 0.44 -8.88 1.06
CA ASN A 66 0.89 -8.65 2.43
C ASN A 66 -0.07 -9.27 3.47
N ALA A 67 -1.39 -9.29 3.22
CA ALA A 67 -2.35 -10.02 4.06
C ALA A 67 -2.04 -11.53 4.05
N LEU A 68 -1.68 -12.09 2.90
CA LEU A 68 -1.26 -13.49 2.79
C LEU A 68 0.01 -13.77 3.59
N VAL A 69 1.01 -12.89 3.54
CA VAL A 69 2.24 -13.00 4.36
C VAL A 69 1.90 -13.00 5.84
N CYS A 70 1.08 -12.05 6.30
CA CYS A 70 0.63 -11.99 7.70
C CYS A 70 -0.10 -13.26 8.09
N HIS A 71 -1.04 -13.74 7.27
CA HIS A 71 -1.78 -14.97 7.55
C HIS A 71 -0.86 -16.17 7.70
N VAL A 72 0.08 -16.40 6.78
CA VAL A 72 1.02 -17.53 6.83
C VAL A 72 1.88 -17.51 8.08
N VAL A 73 2.35 -16.33 8.50
CA VAL A 73 3.19 -16.21 9.71
C VAL A 73 2.37 -16.42 10.98
N PHE A 74 1.19 -15.80 11.09
CA PHE A 74 0.39 -15.86 12.33
C PHE A 74 -0.42 -17.14 12.48
N TYR A 75 -0.83 -17.78 11.40
CA TYR A 75 -1.58 -19.03 11.45
C TYR A 75 -0.69 -20.22 11.85
N SER A 76 0.53 -20.32 11.32
CA SER A 76 1.41 -21.47 11.56
C SER A 76 2.41 -21.20 12.71
N ARG A 77 2.27 -21.94 13.83
CA ARG A 77 3.22 -21.86 14.95
C ARG A 77 4.68 -22.12 14.53
N LYS A 78 4.90 -23.01 13.54
CA LYS A 78 6.23 -23.32 12.98
C LYS A 78 6.84 -22.16 12.20
N MET A 79 6.01 -21.20 11.74
CA MET A 79 6.46 -20.01 11.01
C MET A 79 6.75 -18.82 11.94
N ARG A 80 6.40 -18.84 13.20
CA ARG A 80 6.62 -17.73 14.16
C ARG A 80 8.06 -17.65 14.68
N THR A 81 9.03 -17.65 13.77
CA THR A 81 10.43 -17.34 14.12
C THR A 81 10.64 -15.84 14.28
N LYS A 82 11.67 -15.41 15.02
CA LYS A 82 11.99 -13.98 15.23
C LYS A 82 12.01 -13.20 13.92
N THR A 83 12.71 -13.71 12.91
CA THR A 83 12.81 -13.06 11.59
C THR A 83 11.48 -13.04 10.85
N ASN A 84 10.70 -14.12 10.90
CA ASN A 84 9.40 -14.13 10.21
C ASN A 84 8.40 -13.18 10.88
N VAL A 85 8.49 -12.97 12.22
CA VAL A 85 7.69 -11.95 12.91
C VAL A 85 8.08 -10.54 12.47
N LEU A 86 9.36 -10.27 12.24
CA LEU A 86 9.80 -8.99 11.67
C LEU A 86 9.38 -8.83 10.18
N ILE A 87 9.37 -9.93 9.40
CA ILE A 87 8.82 -9.93 8.05
C ILE A 87 7.31 -9.65 8.08
N ALA A 88 6.58 -10.21 9.05
CA ALA A 88 5.16 -9.90 9.23
C ALA A 88 4.95 -8.44 9.66
N ASN A 89 5.84 -7.88 10.51
CA ASN A 89 5.81 -6.45 10.86
C ASN A 89 5.99 -5.57 9.62
N LEU A 90 6.91 -5.92 8.72
CA LEU A 90 7.08 -5.25 7.43
C LEU A 90 5.81 -5.34 6.59
N ALA A 91 5.20 -6.52 6.49
CA ALA A 91 3.94 -6.71 5.76
C ALA A 91 2.77 -5.91 6.38
N VAL A 92 2.69 -5.77 7.71
CA VAL A 92 1.71 -4.92 8.39
C VAL A 92 1.94 -3.45 8.04
N SER A 93 3.19 -2.98 8.05
CA SER A 93 3.53 -1.60 7.64
C SER A 93 3.12 -1.34 6.18
N ASP A 94 3.41 -2.29 5.27
CA ASP A 94 3.03 -2.22 3.86
C ASP A 94 1.50 -2.20 3.68
N LEU A 95 0.73 -2.96 4.48
CA LEU A 95 -0.73 -2.93 4.48
C LEU A 95 -1.27 -1.57 4.96
N LEU A 96 -0.73 -1.03 6.04
CA LEU A 96 -1.14 0.28 6.56
C LEU A 96 -0.80 1.40 5.57
N MET A 97 0.38 1.38 4.97
CA MET A 97 0.76 2.30 3.90
C MET A 97 -0.22 2.20 2.72
N THR A 98 -0.53 0.98 2.29
CA THR A 98 -1.40 0.74 1.15
C THR A 98 -2.84 1.19 1.38
N THR A 99 -3.38 0.97 2.58
CA THR A 99 -4.79 1.26 2.89
C THR A 99 -5.03 2.69 3.35
N LEU A 100 -4.07 3.30 4.03
CA LEU A 100 -4.24 4.62 4.61
C LEU A 100 -3.59 5.73 3.77
N THR A 101 -2.34 5.53 3.31
CA THR A 101 -1.58 6.65 2.72
C THR A 101 -1.65 6.69 1.20
N ILE A 102 -1.66 5.55 0.51
CA ILE A 102 -1.74 5.53 -0.96
C ILE A 102 -3.03 6.18 -1.48
N PRO A 103 -4.24 5.89 -0.95
CA PRO A 103 -5.46 6.54 -1.40
C PRO A 103 -5.46 8.06 -1.16
N LEU A 104 -4.94 8.51 0.00
CA LEU A 104 -4.82 9.93 0.31
C LEU A 104 -3.80 10.64 -0.59
N SER A 105 -2.69 9.98 -0.94
CA SER A 105 -1.71 10.52 -1.87
C SER A 105 -2.25 10.59 -3.30
N ALA A 106 -2.96 9.56 -3.76
CA ALA A 106 -3.61 9.55 -5.06
C ALA A 106 -4.67 10.64 -5.18
N SER A 107 -5.47 10.86 -4.13
CA SER A 107 -6.47 11.92 -4.13
C SER A 107 -5.86 13.33 -4.22
N ARG A 108 -4.67 13.57 -3.64
CA ARG A 108 -3.94 14.84 -3.79
C ARG A 108 -3.52 15.13 -5.24
N PHE A 109 -3.34 14.10 -6.07
CA PHE A 109 -3.00 14.27 -7.49
C PHE A 109 -4.22 14.44 -8.38
N LEU A 110 -5.36 13.87 -7.96
CA LEU A 110 -6.60 13.84 -8.74
C LEU A 110 -7.53 15.01 -8.40
N LEU A 111 -7.52 15.46 -7.14
CA LEU A 111 -8.42 16.50 -6.64
C LEU A 111 -7.68 17.83 -6.55
N ASP A 112 -8.25 18.88 -7.11
CA ASP A 112 -7.76 20.26 -6.95
C ASP A 112 -8.00 20.78 -5.53
N ASN A 113 -9.00 20.25 -4.82
CA ASN A 113 -9.42 20.63 -3.48
C ASN A 113 -9.08 19.53 -2.46
N TRP A 114 -8.77 19.91 -1.21
CA TRP A 114 -8.53 19.00 -0.09
C TRP A 114 -9.80 18.81 0.76
N PRO A 115 -10.58 17.73 0.56
CA PRO A 115 -11.86 17.54 1.24
C PRO A 115 -11.74 16.88 2.63
N PHE A 116 -10.53 16.44 3.04
CA PHE A 116 -10.36 15.55 4.19
C PHE A 116 -10.14 16.28 5.53
N GLY A 117 -10.24 17.60 5.53
CA GLY A 117 -10.09 18.40 6.74
C GLY A 117 -8.65 18.54 7.25
N GLU A 118 -8.50 19.24 8.36
CA GLU A 118 -7.20 19.61 8.91
C GLU A 118 -6.47 18.42 9.53
N ALA A 119 -7.17 17.56 10.26
CA ALA A 119 -6.58 16.39 10.92
C ALA A 119 -5.84 15.46 9.94
N LEU A 120 -6.43 15.15 8.79
CA LEU A 120 -5.78 14.31 7.78
C LEU A 120 -4.69 15.05 7.00
N CYS A 121 -4.70 16.40 6.99
CA CYS A 121 -3.61 17.19 6.42
C CYS A 121 -2.31 17.00 7.22
N TYR A 122 -2.38 16.91 8.55
CA TYR A 122 -1.23 16.59 9.40
C TYR A 122 -0.89 15.08 9.37
N LEU A 123 -1.91 14.24 9.47
CA LEU A 123 -1.74 12.82 9.71
C LEU A 123 -1.25 12.07 8.47
N ALA A 124 -1.69 12.44 7.26
CA ALA A 124 -1.34 11.72 6.05
C ALA A 124 0.18 11.70 5.76
N PRO A 125 0.90 12.86 5.75
CA PRO A 125 2.34 12.85 5.56
C PRO A 125 3.10 12.22 6.72
N PHE A 126 2.62 12.39 7.96
CA PHE A 126 3.17 11.73 9.14
C PHE A 126 3.15 10.20 9.00
N LEU A 127 1.99 9.63 8.69
CA LEU A 127 1.82 8.19 8.53
C LEU A 127 2.64 7.65 7.36
N GLN A 128 2.65 8.37 6.23
CA GLN A 128 3.43 7.96 5.07
C GLN A 128 4.92 7.83 5.40
N VAL A 129 5.50 8.85 6.01
CA VAL A 129 6.92 8.85 6.40
C VAL A 129 7.19 7.81 7.49
N THR A 130 6.27 7.65 8.47
CA THR A 130 6.37 6.65 9.52
C THR A 130 6.44 5.23 8.96
N PHE A 131 5.54 4.86 8.04
CA PHE A 131 5.53 3.51 7.47
C PHE A 131 6.78 3.23 6.64
N VAL A 132 7.33 4.23 5.95
CA VAL A 132 8.60 4.08 5.24
C VAL A 132 9.76 3.84 6.23
N TYR A 133 9.81 4.59 7.35
CA TYR A 133 10.80 4.34 8.40
C TYR A 133 10.62 2.95 9.02
N VAL A 134 9.39 2.52 9.32
CA VAL A 134 9.14 1.17 9.84
C VAL A 134 9.68 0.11 8.88
N SER A 135 9.49 0.29 7.57
CA SER A 135 9.99 -0.65 6.56
C SER A 135 11.52 -0.67 6.53
N THR A 136 12.19 0.48 6.47
CA THR A 136 13.66 0.55 6.40
C THR A 136 14.33 0.07 7.69
N LEU A 137 13.81 0.47 8.86
CA LEU A 137 14.32 0.03 10.16
C LEU A 137 14.07 -1.47 10.38
N SER A 138 12.95 -2.01 9.91
CA SER A 138 12.69 -3.46 9.97
C SER A 138 13.70 -4.25 9.13
N MET A 139 14.00 -3.78 7.90
CA MET A 139 15.03 -4.39 7.05
C MET A 139 16.41 -4.35 7.70
N ALA A 140 16.80 -3.22 8.27
CA ALA A 140 18.06 -3.07 8.99
C ALA A 140 18.12 -3.97 10.24
N TRP A 141 17.02 -4.06 10.99
CA TRP A 141 16.94 -4.94 12.16
C TRP A 141 17.04 -6.42 11.77
N ILE A 142 16.36 -6.84 10.70
CA ILE A 142 16.48 -8.20 10.15
C ILE A 142 17.93 -8.50 9.77
N ALA A 143 18.63 -7.55 9.14
CA ALA A 143 20.04 -7.73 8.77
C ALA A 143 20.95 -7.90 10.01
N CYS A 144 20.75 -7.09 11.05
CA CYS A 144 21.45 -7.22 12.32
C CYS A 144 21.16 -8.56 13.03
N ASP A 145 19.88 -9.00 13.05
CA ASP A 145 19.48 -10.30 13.58
C ASP A 145 20.19 -11.45 12.83
N ARG A 146 20.18 -11.41 11.49
CA ARG A 146 20.87 -12.40 10.66
C ARG A 146 22.39 -12.40 10.89
N TYR A 147 23.00 -11.23 10.95
CA TYR A 147 24.42 -11.08 11.25
C TYR A 147 24.76 -11.72 12.59
N SER A 148 24.03 -11.40 13.65
CA SER A 148 24.26 -11.93 14.98
C SER A 148 24.11 -13.46 15.04
N VAL A 149 23.05 -14.01 14.41
CA VAL A 149 22.78 -15.44 14.40
C VAL A 149 23.82 -16.23 13.60
N ILE A 150 24.34 -15.67 12.52
CA ILE A 150 25.25 -16.38 11.62
C ILE A 150 26.70 -16.21 12.03
N VAL A 151 27.11 -15.00 12.42
CA VAL A 151 28.50 -14.71 12.74
C VAL A 151 28.86 -15.13 14.18
N TYR A 152 27.93 -14.92 15.14
CA TYR A 152 28.14 -15.20 16.56
C TYR A 152 27.15 -16.21 17.15
N PRO A 153 27.13 -17.47 16.70
CA PRO A 153 26.10 -18.44 17.10
C PRO A 153 26.05 -18.74 18.60
N LEU A 154 27.18 -18.60 19.30
CA LEU A 154 27.29 -18.87 20.76
C LEU A 154 26.84 -17.70 21.64
N ARG A 155 26.82 -16.46 21.13
CA ARG A 155 26.34 -15.25 21.85
C ARG A 155 24.83 -15.05 21.82
N LEU A 156 24.09 -15.94 21.19
CA LEU A 156 22.71 -15.76 20.72
C LEU A 156 21.65 -15.62 21.79
N ARG A 157 21.91 -15.95 23.03
CA ARG A 157 20.86 -15.99 24.07
C ARG A 157 20.38 -14.61 24.56
N ARG A 158 21.06 -13.50 24.17
CA ARG A 158 20.77 -12.14 24.67
C ARG A 158 20.11 -11.21 23.63
N LEU A 159 19.72 -11.68 22.45
CA LEU A 159 19.04 -10.82 21.48
C LEU A 159 17.64 -10.45 21.97
N CYS A 160 17.32 -9.16 21.80
CA CYS A 160 16.05 -8.56 22.13
C CYS A 160 14.87 -9.39 21.57
N PRO A 161 13.83 -9.67 22.34
CA PRO A 161 12.64 -10.36 21.86
C PRO A 161 11.95 -9.53 20.77
N SER A 162 11.30 -10.20 19.82
CA SER A 162 10.73 -9.55 18.63
C SER A 162 9.76 -8.42 18.95
N HIS A 163 8.95 -8.53 20.01
CA HIS A 163 8.01 -7.47 20.41
C HIS A 163 8.71 -6.19 20.86
N ARG A 164 9.83 -6.29 21.58
CA ARG A 164 10.61 -5.10 21.97
C ARG A 164 11.29 -4.46 20.75
N ALA A 165 11.79 -5.28 19.83
CA ALA A 165 12.34 -4.79 18.58
C ALA A 165 11.29 -4.01 17.77
N ILE A 166 10.08 -4.56 17.63
CA ILE A 166 8.97 -3.92 16.95
C ILE A 166 8.58 -2.60 17.65
N ALA A 167 8.42 -2.62 18.98
CA ALA A 167 8.12 -1.40 19.73
C ALA A 167 9.19 -0.32 19.50
N CYS A 168 10.48 -0.67 19.55
CA CYS A 168 11.57 0.25 19.28
C CYS A 168 11.52 0.81 17.84
N ILE A 169 11.24 -0.05 16.85
CA ILE A 169 11.10 0.38 15.44
C ILE A 169 9.96 1.39 15.29
N TRP A 170 8.78 1.12 15.83
CA TRP A 170 7.62 1.99 15.70
C TRP A 170 7.79 3.31 16.46
N THR A 171 8.34 3.29 17.67
CA THR A 171 8.61 4.53 18.45
C THR A 171 9.65 5.41 17.76
N LEU A 172 10.75 4.82 17.26
CA LEU A 172 11.77 5.56 16.54
C LEU A 172 11.24 6.11 15.20
N ALA A 173 10.49 5.31 14.45
CA ALA A 173 9.87 5.73 13.21
C ALA A 173 8.90 6.90 13.44
N GLY A 174 8.03 6.83 14.45
CA GLY A 174 7.11 7.89 14.81
C GLY A 174 7.84 9.18 15.22
N ALA A 175 8.87 9.08 16.06
CA ALA A 175 9.66 10.24 16.48
C ALA A 175 10.36 10.95 15.29
N LEU A 176 10.97 10.18 14.40
CA LEU A 176 11.64 10.73 13.20
C LEU A 176 10.67 11.33 12.19
N SER A 177 9.40 10.92 12.23
CA SER A 177 8.36 11.42 11.32
C SER A 177 7.65 12.67 11.81
N LEU A 178 7.76 13.06 13.08
CA LEU A 178 7.08 14.21 13.67
C LEU A 178 7.26 15.52 12.88
N PRO A 179 8.47 15.87 12.39
CA PRO A 179 8.65 17.09 11.61
C PRO A 179 7.75 17.16 10.36
N HIS A 180 7.45 16.01 9.75
CA HIS A 180 6.59 15.93 8.57
C HIS A 180 5.10 16.12 8.89
N ALA A 181 4.68 16.01 10.15
CA ALA A 181 3.33 16.36 10.59
C ALA A 181 3.19 17.86 10.86
N VAL A 182 4.09 18.40 11.70
CA VAL A 182 3.94 19.70 12.34
C VAL A 182 3.83 20.86 11.36
N PHE A 183 4.45 20.76 10.19
CA PHE A 183 4.52 21.87 9.22
C PHE A 183 3.44 21.82 8.13
N ASN A 184 2.53 20.86 8.14
CA ASN A 184 1.41 20.84 7.21
C ASN A 184 0.26 21.71 7.73
N ARG A 185 -0.36 22.51 6.86
CA ARG A 185 -1.51 23.39 7.17
C ARG A 185 -2.53 23.34 6.05
N VAL A 186 -3.78 23.50 6.43
CA VAL A 186 -4.85 23.74 5.47
C VAL A 186 -4.90 25.22 5.15
N VAL A 187 -4.73 25.56 3.89
CA VAL A 187 -4.72 26.93 3.38
C VAL A 187 -5.87 27.10 2.41
N SER A 188 -6.73 28.09 2.66
CA SER A 188 -7.75 28.52 1.69
C SER A 188 -7.14 29.54 0.74
N LEU A 189 -7.15 29.21 -0.54
CA LEU A 189 -6.73 30.10 -1.61
C LEU A 189 -7.98 30.76 -2.17
N PHE A 190 -8.06 32.07 -2.01
CA PHE A 190 -9.13 32.89 -2.60
C PHE A 190 -8.79 33.12 -4.08
N THR A 191 -9.25 32.19 -4.91
CA THR A 191 -9.38 32.35 -6.36
C THR A 191 -10.86 32.51 -6.67
N TYR A 192 -11.28 32.51 -7.92
CA TYR A 192 -12.71 32.54 -8.34
C TYR A 192 -13.59 31.48 -7.66
N ARG A 193 -12.97 30.47 -7.00
CA ARG A 193 -13.63 29.50 -6.09
C ARG A 193 -12.79 29.35 -4.83
N PRO A 194 -13.39 29.15 -3.65
CA PRO A 194 -12.66 28.85 -2.44
C PRO A 194 -11.99 27.49 -2.60
N LEU A 195 -10.67 27.50 -2.86
CA LEU A 195 -9.85 26.31 -3.03
C LEU A 195 -9.11 26.05 -1.72
N VAL A 196 -9.41 24.91 -1.12
CA VAL A 196 -8.75 24.48 0.10
C VAL A 196 -7.62 23.52 -0.23
N ARG A 197 -6.39 23.83 0.15
CA ARG A 197 -5.23 22.97 -0.09
C ARG A 197 -4.50 22.64 1.20
N CYS A 198 -4.03 21.40 1.29
CA CYS A 198 -3.09 20.99 2.34
C CYS A 198 -1.67 21.25 1.84
N GLN A 199 -0.99 22.24 2.44
CA GLN A 199 0.36 22.67 2.05
C GLN A 199 1.30 22.65 3.24
N VAL A 200 2.59 22.51 2.94
CA VAL A 200 3.64 22.57 3.95
C VAL A 200 4.06 24.02 4.15
N GLN A 201 4.01 24.50 5.39
CA GLN A 201 4.48 25.83 5.80
C GLN A 201 5.67 25.67 6.74
N TYR A 202 6.86 25.90 6.24
CA TYR A 202 8.08 25.84 7.04
C TYR A 202 8.32 27.13 7.82
N PRO A 203 9.01 27.05 9.00
CA PRO A 203 9.46 28.24 9.71
C PRO A 203 10.51 29.02 8.92
N PRO A 204 10.65 30.33 9.17
CA PRO A 204 11.66 31.16 8.50
C PRO A 204 13.09 30.78 8.95
N PRO A 205 14.06 30.71 8.04
CA PRO A 205 13.93 30.83 6.58
C PRO A 205 13.45 29.51 5.92
N PRO A 206 12.27 29.52 5.24
CA PRO A 206 11.59 28.29 4.81
C PRO A 206 12.39 27.46 3.80
N ALA A 207 13.17 28.10 2.93
CA ALA A 207 13.98 27.40 1.93
C ALA A 207 15.10 26.57 2.60
N GLU A 208 15.81 27.15 3.56
CA GLU A 208 16.87 26.46 4.29
C GLU A 208 16.34 25.33 5.16
N PHE A 209 15.27 25.58 5.89
CA PHE A 209 14.64 24.54 6.72
C PHE A 209 14.20 23.34 5.87
N ARG A 210 13.59 23.59 4.70
CA ARG A 210 13.17 22.56 3.75
C ARG A 210 14.37 21.74 3.26
N LYS A 211 15.48 22.40 2.87
CA LYS A 211 16.71 21.73 2.41
C LYS A 211 17.25 20.78 3.50
N TRP A 212 17.41 21.28 4.73
CA TRP A 212 17.95 20.49 5.83
C TRP A 212 17.03 19.35 6.25
N LEU A 213 15.71 19.55 6.30
CA LEU A 213 14.76 18.48 6.62
C LEU A 213 14.79 17.38 5.55
N THR A 214 14.86 17.76 4.26
CA THR A 214 14.95 16.79 3.16
C THR A 214 16.25 16.00 3.22
N LEU A 215 17.37 16.66 3.47
CA LEU A 215 18.67 16.01 3.60
C LEU A 215 18.70 15.06 4.80
N ALA A 216 18.21 15.52 5.95
CA ALA A 216 18.14 14.70 7.17
C ALA A 216 17.26 13.46 6.94
N THR A 217 16.10 13.62 6.32
CA THR A 217 15.21 12.50 5.98
C THR A 217 15.88 11.55 4.99
N PHE A 218 16.51 12.03 3.95
CA PHE A 218 17.25 11.21 2.99
C PHE A 218 18.34 10.38 3.67
N ILE A 219 19.14 11.00 4.55
CA ILE A 219 20.20 10.30 5.26
C ILE A 219 19.62 9.26 6.22
N THR A 220 18.67 9.64 7.07
CA THR A 220 18.19 8.79 8.17
C THR A 220 17.21 7.71 7.69
N GLN A 221 16.42 7.97 6.66
CA GLN A 221 15.41 7.04 6.15
C GLN A 221 15.94 6.13 5.05
N TYR A 222 16.90 6.61 4.23
CA TYR A 222 17.38 5.89 3.06
C TYR A 222 18.85 5.49 3.18
N VAL A 223 19.79 6.45 3.26
CA VAL A 223 21.22 6.15 3.19
C VAL A 223 21.69 5.30 4.36
N LEU A 224 21.42 5.73 5.59
CA LEU A 224 21.91 5.09 6.80
C LEU A 224 21.39 3.64 6.97
N PRO A 225 20.07 3.35 6.87
CA PRO A 225 19.57 1.99 7.00
C PRO A 225 20.06 1.06 5.88
N LEU A 226 20.13 1.54 4.64
CA LEU A 226 20.61 0.73 3.52
C LEU A 226 22.09 0.41 3.63
N THR A 227 22.93 1.38 4.03
CA THR A 227 24.36 1.18 4.24
C THR A 227 24.60 0.17 5.36
N LEU A 228 23.91 0.33 6.50
CA LEU A 228 24.00 -0.62 7.61
C LEU A 228 23.60 -2.03 7.15
N THR A 229 22.49 -2.15 6.42
CA THR A 229 22.00 -3.42 5.88
C THR A 229 23.00 -4.06 4.92
N ALA A 230 23.59 -3.28 4.02
CA ALA A 230 24.60 -3.74 3.07
C ALA A 230 25.86 -4.24 3.79
N LEU A 231 26.34 -3.51 4.80
CA LEU A 231 27.48 -3.92 5.62
C LEU A 231 27.20 -5.23 6.38
N MET A 232 26.02 -5.38 6.99
CA MET A 232 25.65 -6.61 7.70
C MET A 232 25.57 -7.80 6.74
N TYR A 233 24.93 -7.65 5.59
CA TYR A 233 24.83 -8.75 4.61
C TYR A 233 26.15 -9.10 3.95
N SER A 234 27.05 -8.14 3.72
CA SER A 234 28.41 -8.39 3.24
C SER A 234 29.20 -9.26 4.25
N ARG A 235 29.12 -8.92 5.53
CA ARG A 235 29.76 -9.69 6.61
C ARG A 235 29.16 -11.10 6.77
N VAL A 236 27.83 -11.23 6.62
CA VAL A 236 27.15 -12.53 6.63
C VAL A 236 27.56 -13.37 5.43
N SER A 237 27.64 -12.78 4.24
CA SER A 237 28.08 -13.46 3.03
C SER A 237 29.52 -13.97 3.16
N TYR A 238 30.43 -13.14 3.64
CA TYR A 238 31.80 -13.49 3.91
C TYR A 238 31.90 -14.66 4.91
N ALA A 239 31.18 -14.56 6.05
CA ALA A 239 31.18 -15.62 7.06
C ALA A 239 30.61 -16.96 6.53
N LEU A 240 29.62 -16.94 5.64
CA LEU A 240 29.09 -18.14 5.00
C LEU A 240 30.04 -18.74 3.95
N TRP A 241 30.92 -17.92 3.38
CA TRP A 241 31.91 -18.37 2.40
C TRP A 241 33.15 -18.94 3.09
N SER A 242 33.65 -18.28 4.14
CA SER A 242 34.89 -18.63 4.86
C SER A 242 34.76 -19.85 5.76
N ARG A 243 33.54 -20.30 6.13
CA ARG A 243 33.37 -21.44 7.04
C ARG A 243 33.74 -22.75 6.35
N LYS A 244 34.93 -23.27 6.70
CA LYS A 244 35.32 -24.66 6.46
C LYS A 244 34.52 -25.59 7.39
N ALA A 245 34.27 -26.81 6.95
CA ALA A 245 33.58 -27.83 7.71
C ALA A 245 34.36 -28.17 9.01
N LEU A 246 33.80 -27.82 10.16
CA LEU A 246 34.31 -28.22 11.48
C LEU A 246 33.26 -29.14 12.12
N GLY A 247 33.60 -30.42 12.34
CA GLY A 247 32.84 -31.37 13.14
C GLY A 247 32.18 -32.53 12.41
N ALA A 248 31.66 -33.47 13.17
CA ALA A 248 31.17 -34.82 12.77
C ALA A 248 29.88 -34.89 11.98
N THR A 249 29.42 -33.78 11.36
CA THR A 249 28.26 -33.78 10.46
C THR A 249 28.66 -34.23 9.05
N THR A 250 27.81 -35.07 8.41
CA THR A 250 28.09 -35.53 7.05
C THR A 250 28.17 -34.30 6.10
N ARG A 251 29.09 -34.37 5.12
CA ARG A 251 29.30 -33.32 4.10
C ARG A 251 27.97 -32.89 3.43
N GLU A 252 27.05 -33.79 3.25
CA GLU A 252 25.75 -33.54 2.61
C GLU A 252 24.83 -32.70 3.50
N GLN A 253 24.71 -33.02 4.81
CA GLN A 253 23.90 -32.25 5.75
C GLN A 253 24.42 -30.82 5.89
N GLN A 254 25.73 -30.65 5.92
CA GLN A 254 26.36 -29.34 6.02
C GLN A 254 26.17 -28.52 4.71
N ALA A 255 26.28 -29.14 3.54
CA ALA A 255 26.00 -28.51 2.26
C ALA A 255 24.54 -28.06 2.15
N TRP A 256 23.59 -28.89 2.59
CA TRP A 256 22.18 -28.57 2.63
C TRP A 256 21.87 -27.37 3.55
N HIS A 257 22.41 -27.37 4.77
CA HIS A 257 22.24 -26.26 5.71
C HIS A 257 22.81 -24.94 5.18
N THR A 258 23.99 -24.98 4.55
CA THR A 258 24.62 -23.80 3.96
C THR A 258 23.82 -23.29 2.76
N ARG A 259 23.31 -24.18 1.89
CA ARG A 259 22.46 -23.83 0.74
C ARG A 259 21.15 -23.16 1.19
N SER A 260 20.53 -23.69 2.26
CA SER A 260 19.32 -23.11 2.83
C SER A 260 19.55 -21.70 3.41
N LYS A 261 20.66 -21.49 4.14
CA LYS A 261 21.04 -20.16 4.68
C LYS A 261 21.33 -19.16 3.56
N ARG A 262 22.05 -19.57 2.50
CA ARG A 262 22.34 -18.73 1.34
C ARG A 262 21.06 -18.33 0.60
N LYS A 263 20.10 -19.24 0.46
CA LYS A 263 18.80 -18.93 -0.18
C LYS A 263 18.01 -17.91 0.62
N SER A 264 17.97 -18.04 1.95
CA SER A 264 17.32 -17.06 2.83
C SER A 264 18.02 -15.69 2.75
N LEU A 265 19.34 -15.66 2.70
CA LEU A 265 20.09 -14.40 2.56
C LEU A 265 19.79 -13.72 1.22
N LYS A 266 19.80 -14.47 0.10
CA LYS A 266 19.43 -13.93 -1.22
C LYS A 266 18.04 -13.29 -1.22
N MET A 267 17.06 -13.90 -0.56
CA MET A 267 15.71 -13.34 -0.40
C MET A 267 15.74 -11.98 0.29
N LEU A 268 16.45 -11.87 1.41
CA LEU A 268 16.52 -10.62 2.18
C LEU A 268 17.29 -9.52 1.42
N VAL A 269 18.38 -9.88 0.73
CA VAL A 269 19.12 -8.94 -0.13
C VAL A 269 18.24 -8.42 -1.26
N LEU A 270 17.45 -9.29 -1.90
CA LEU A 270 16.56 -8.89 -3.00
C LEU A 270 15.47 -7.91 -2.53
N VAL A 271 14.89 -8.12 -1.35
CA VAL A 271 13.92 -7.18 -0.74
C VAL A 271 14.53 -5.78 -0.59
N VAL A 272 15.76 -5.72 -0.05
CA VAL A 272 16.47 -4.45 0.15
C VAL A 272 16.82 -3.77 -1.19
N LEU A 273 17.25 -4.54 -2.18
CA LEU A 273 17.58 -4.01 -3.50
C LEU A 273 16.32 -3.46 -4.20
N CYS A 274 15.21 -4.18 -4.15
CA CYS A 274 13.93 -3.70 -4.70
C CYS A 274 13.50 -2.39 -4.02
N PHE A 275 13.56 -2.32 -2.69
CA PHE A 275 13.28 -1.09 -1.97
C PHE A 275 14.21 0.05 -2.42
N ALA A 276 15.52 -0.19 -2.44
CA ALA A 276 16.51 0.82 -2.83
C ALA A 276 16.25 1.37 -4.24
N VAL A 277 16.03 0.49 -5.21
CA VAL A 277 15.78 0.89 -6.60
C VAL A 277 14.47 1.67 -6.75
N CYS A 278 13.41 1.24 -6.07
CA CYS A 278 12.11 1.92 -6.17
C CYS A 278 12.10 3.31 -5.52
N TRP A 279 12.81 3.48 -4.40
CA TRP A 279 12.83 4.73 -3.64
C TRP A 279 13.88 5.74 -4.10
N LEU A 280 14.96 5.29 -4.78
CA LEU A 280 16.04 6.17 -5.23
C LEU A 280 15.55 7.34 -6.11
N PRO A 281 14.75 7.12 -7.18
CA PRO A 281 14.35 8.21 -8.06
C PRO A 281 13.54 9.29 -7.34
N LEU A 282 12.63 8.92 -6.44
CA LEU A 282 11.85 9.88 -5.66
C LEU A 282 12.73 10.67 -4.68
N ASN A 283 13.67 10.02 -4.01
CA ASN A 283 14.60 10.70 -3.10
C ASN A 283 15.50 11.69 -3.86
N VAL A 284 16.04 11.29 -5.01
CA VAL A 284 16.85 12.18 -5.88
C VAL A 284 16.00 13.35 -6.38
N TYR A 285 14.76 13.11 -6.78
CA TYR A 285 13.85 14.16 -7.20
C TYR A 285 13.63 15.20 -6.09
N HIS A 286 13.36 14.77 -4.86
CA HIS A 286 13.21 15.68 -3.72
C HIS A 286 14.48 16.49 -3.43
N LEU A 287 15.65 15.85 -3.47
CA LEU A 287 16.91 16.54 -3.28
C LEU A 287 17.12 17.60 -4.37
N VAL A 288 17.01 17.23 -5.64
CA VAL A 288 17.19 18.15 -6.76
C VAL A 288 16.19 19.30 -6.71
N ALA A 289 14.90 18.99 -6.45
CA ALA A 289 13.83 19.98 -6.37
C ALA A 289 14.05 21.00 -5.24
N HIS A 290 14.57 20.56 -4.09
CA HIS A 290 14.75 21.43 -2.93
C HIS A 290 16.09 22.18 -2.92
N PHE A 291 17.11 21.68 -3.61
CA PHE A 291 18.41 22.35 -3.71
C PHE A 291 18.52 23.32 -4.90
N ARG A 292 17.70 23.13 -5.95
CA ARG A 292 17.60 24.04 -7.11
C ARG A 292 16.57 25.15 -6.95
N ALA A 293 16.12 25.45 -5.73
CA ALA A 293 14.96 26.32 -5.46
C ALA A 293 15.14 27.82 -5.85
N ASP A 294 16.20 28.21 -6.55
CA ASP A 294 16.36 29.56 -7.09
C ASP A 294 15.55 29.84 -8.38
N ASP A 295 14.95 28.77 -8.98
CA ASP A 295 14.22 28.86 -10.25
C ASP A 295 12.68 28.87 -10.07
N GLY A 296 12.12 29.66 -9.15
CA GLY A 296 10.67 29.93 -9.04
C GLY A 296 9.74 28.69 -8.82
N PRO A 297 8.49 28.90 -8.36
CA PRO A 297 7.60 27.81 -7.96
C PRO A 297 7.02 26.95 -9.09
N ASP A 298 7.21 27.30 -10.37
CA ASP A 298 6.42 26.76 -11.48
C ASP A 298 7.09 25.68 -12.35
N ARG A 299 8.28 25.20 -12.02
CA ARG A 299 9.00 24.19 -12.85
C ARG A 299 9.01 22.76 -12.28
N HIS A 300 8.15 22.43 -11.33
CA HIS A 300 8.04 21.05 -10.89
C HIS A 300 7.22 20.24 -11.92
N ASN A 301 7.90 19.33 -12.64
CA ASN A 301 7.21 18.42 -13.54
C ASN A 301 6.33 17.45 -12.74
N SER A 302 5.05 17.82 -12.60
CA SER A 302 4.07 17.06 -11.83
C SER A 302 3.95 15.61 -12.31
N SER A 303 4.09 15.36 -13.62
CA SER A 303 4.00 14.01 -14.19
C SER A 303 5.19 13.14 -13.77
N LEU A 304 6.41 13.71 -13.77
CA LEU A 304 7.61 13.01 -13.33
C LEU A 304 7.56 12.69 -11.84
N PHE A 305 7.07 13.63 -11.03
CA PHE A 305 6.85 13.42 -9.60
C PHE A 305 5.85 12.28 -9.32
N ILE A 306 4.70 12.28 -10.01
CA ILE A 306 3.68 11.22 -9.86
C ILE A 306 4.27 9.86 -10.25
N PHE A 307 5.05 9.79 -11.33
CA PHE A 307 5.70 8.55 -11.75
C PHE A 307 6.70 8.04 -10.71
N PHE A 308 7.60 8.88 -10.20
CA PHE A 308 8.56 8.47 -9.17
C PHE A 308 7.88 8.12 -7.84
N HIS A 309 6.81 8.85 -7.47
CA HIS A 309 6.02 8.52 -6.30
C HIS A 309 5.32 7.16 -6.47
N TRP A 310 4.70 6.90 -7.62
CA TRP A 310 4.11 5.60 -7.92
C TRP A 310 5.14 4.48 -7.86
N LEU A 311 6.33 4.67 -8.44
CA LEU A 311 7.42 3.69 -8.40
C LEU A 311 7.85 3.39 -6.96
N ALA A 312 8.01 4.41 -6.12
CA ALA A 312 8.33 4.24 -4.71
C ALA A 312 7.22 3.46 -3.97
N MET A 313 5.95 3.84 -4.19
CA MET A 313 4.81 3.14 -3.57
C MET A 313 4.66 1.70 -4.05
N SER A 314 5.02 1.39 -5.30
CA SER A 314 4.96 0.01 -5.83
C SER A 314 5.89 -0.96 -5.08
N SER A 315 6.88 -0.45 -4.32
CA SER A 315 7.79 -1.28 -3.50
C SER A 315 7.08 -2.23 -2.54
N VAL A 316 5.90 -1.85 -2.03
CA VAL A 316 5.09 -2.68 -1.12
C VAL A 316 4.55 -3.96 -1.78
N CYS A 317 4.49 -3.99 -3.11
CA CYS A 317 3.98 -5.14 -3.86
C CYS A 317 5.00 -6.26 -3.99
N TYR A 318 6.30 -5.96 -4.00
CA TYR A 318 7.33 -6.95 -4.37
C TYR A 318 7.68 -7.93 -3.24
N ASN A 319 7.54 -7.49 -1.98
CA ASN A 319 7.88 -8.28 -0.80
C ASN A 319 7.20 -9.66 -0.77
N PRO A 320 5.87 -9.80 -0.94
CA PRO A 320 5.20 -11.10 -0.94
C PRO A 320 5.67 -12.04 -2.05
N PHE A 321 5.93 -11.50 -3.26
CA PHE A 321 6.42 -12.32 -4.37
C PHE A 321 7.82 -12.86 -4.10
N ILE A 322 8.73 -12.03 -3.59
CA ILE A 322 10.09 -12.44 -3.23
C ILE A 322 10.06 -13.55 -2.17
N TYR A 323 9.17 -13.42 -1.16
CA TYR A 323 9.03 -14.43 -0.11
C TYR A 323 8.49 -15.75 -0.67
N CYS A 324 7.46 -15.73 -1.50
CA CYS A 324 6.90 -16.93 -2.13
C CYS A 324 7.88 -17.59 -3.11
N TRP A 325 8.66 -16.80 -3.85
CA TRP A 325 9.61 -17.33 -4.82
C TRP A 325 10.83 -17.99 -4.14
N LEU A 326 11.43 -17.33 -3.16
CA LEU A 326 12.69 -17.77 -2.57
C LEU A 326 12.53 -18.59 -1.27
N ASN A 327 11.35 -18.61 -0.65
CA ASN A 327 11.11 -19.34 0.59
C ASN A 327 10.03 -20.41 0.42
N ASN A 328 10.44 -21.66 0.32
CA ASN A 328 9.52 -22.80 0.12
C ASN A 328 8.46 -22.93 1.21
N LYS A 329 8.77 -22.55 2.46
CA LYS A 329 7.79 -22.59 3.57
C LYS A 329 6.69 -21.55 3.39
N PHE A 330 7.05 -20.32 2.97
CA PHE A 330 6.06 -19.30 2.61
C PHE A 330 5.21 -19.74 1.42
N ARG A 331 5.83 -20.27 0.37
CA ARG A 331 5.11 -20.77 -0.80
C ARG A 331 4.12 -21.87 -0.46
N GLN A 332 4.51 -22.84 0.34
CA GLN A 332 3.62 -23.92 0.78
C GLN A 332 2.47 -23.37 1.66
N GLY A 333 2.75 -22.45 2.58
CA GLY A 333 1.73 -21.80 3.39
C GLY A 333 0.75 -20.97 2.56
N ALA A 334 1.26 -20.23 1.56
CA ALA A 334 0.44 -19.46 0.63
C ALA A 334 -0.47 -20.36 -0.22
N LEU A 335 0.07 -21.43 -0.79
CA LEU A 335 -0.70 -22.41 -1.57
C LEU A 335 -1.78 -23.07 -0.71
N ALA A 336 -1.46 -23.49 0.52
CA ALA A 336 -2.44 -24.09 1.43
C ALA A 336 -3.58 -23.11 1.77
N CYS A 337 -3.26 -21.82 1.97
CA CYS A 337 -4.27 -20.80 2.21
C CYS A 337 -5.16 -20.60 0.98
N LEU A 338 -4.58 -20.50 -0.22
CA LEU A 338 -5.33 -20.33 -1.46
C LEU A 338 -6.23 -21.52 -1.77
N THR A 339 -5.74 -22.75 -1.61
CA THR A 339 -6.55 -23.96 -1.80
C THR A 339 -7.71 -24.02 -0.79
N CYS A 340 -7.48 -23.65 0.48
CA CYS A 340 -8.53 -23.56 1.48
C CYS A 340 -9.60 -22.54 1.09
N LEU A 341 -9.23 -21.35 0.65
CA LEU A 341 -10.15 -20.31 0.19
C LEU A 341 -10.97 -20.77 -1.02
N LEU A 342 -10.35 -21.44 -1.99
CA LEU A 342 -11.03 -21.98 -3.17
C LEU A 342 -12.03 -23.08 -2.79
N HIS A 343 -11.66 -24.00 -1.88
CA HIS A 343 -12.56 -25.04 -1.39
C HIS A 343 -13.73 -24.46 -0.58
N CYS A 344 -13.47 -23.47 0.29
CA CYS A 344 -14.53 -22.79 1.03
C CYS A 344 -15.50 -22.04 0.10
N THR A 345 -15.00 -21.38 -0.93
CA THR A 345 -15.85 -20.68 -1.91
C THR A 345 -16.67 -21.67 -2.75
N HIS A 346 -16.07 -22.78 -3.16
CA HIS A 346 -16.78 -23.84 -3.90
C HIS A 346 -17.90 -24.47 -3.04
N ARG A 347 -17.61 -24.80 -1.78
CA ARG A 347 -18.59 -25.35 -0.85
C ARG A 347 -19.74 -24.37 -0.56
N ARG A 348 -19.44 -23.07 -0.43
CA ARG A 348 -20.49 -22.03 -0.27
C ARG A 348 -21.35 -21.89 -1.53
N ARG A 349 -20.79 -21.92 -2.72
CA ARG A 349 -21.55 -21.88 -3.98
C ARG A 349 -22.44 -23.11 -4.12
N LEU A 350 -21.96 -24.30 -3.80
CA LEU A 350 -22.74 -25.53 -3.82
C LEU A 350 -23.89 -25.46 -2.82
N HIS A 351 -23.65 -24.98 -1.59
CA HIS A 351 -24.69 -24.81 -0.56
C HIS A 351 -25.73 -23.75 -0.98
N GLN A 352 -25.32 -22.65 -1.61
CA GLN A 352 -26.25 -21.64 -2.12
C GLN A 352 -27.07 -22.15 -3.32
N SER A 353 -26.50 -23.00 -4.19
CA SER A 353 -27.25 -23.61 -5.30
C SER A 353 -28.24 -24.66 -4.81
N LEU A 354 -27.93 -25.36 -3.72
CA LEU A 354 -28.85 -26.33 -3.07
C LEU A 354 -29.95 -25.65 -2.24
N MET A 355 -29.71 -24.42 -1.77
CA MET A 355 -30.68 -23.63 -0.98
C MET A 355 -31.56 -22.70 -1.83
N LYS A 356 -31.45 -22.69 -3.16
CA LYS A 356 -32.43 -21.98 -4.00
C LYS A 356 -33.76 -22.77 -3.89
N PRO A 357 -34.85 -22.20 -3.28
CA PRO A 357 -36.10 -22.85 -3.23
C PRO A 357 -36.62 -23.12 -4.64
N ALA A 358 -37.11 -24.34 -4.89
CA ALA A 358 -37.77 -24.76 -6.14
C ALA A 358 -39.13 -24.07 -6.31
N SER A 359 -39.17 -22.74 -6.29
CA SER A 359 -40.39 -21.94 -6.32
C SER A 359 -40.62 -21.23 -7.63
N LEU A 360 -40.35 -21.89 -8.76
CA LEU A 360 -40.74 -21.36 -10.09
C LEU A 360 -41.05 -22.44 -11.15
N ALA A 361 -41.36 -23.68 -10.71
CA ALA A 361 -41.75 -24.73 -11.64
C ALA A 361 -43.22 -25.20 -11.49
N SER A 362 -44.10 -24.48 -10.77
CA SER A 362 -45.52 -24.86 -10.60
C SER A 362 -46.51 -23.76 -11.04
N ARG A 363 -46.20 -23.06 -12.13
CA ARG A 363 -47.20 -22.21 -12.80
C ARG A 363 -47.12 -22.40 -14.32
N GLY A 364 -47.68 -23.50 -14.81
CA GLY A 364 -47.75 -23.70 -16.27
C GLY A 364 -48.22 -25.08 -16.72
N GLN A 365 -48.96 -25.86 -15.95
CA GLN A 365 -49.65 -27.06 -16.47
C GLN A 365 -50.94 -27.32 -15.74
N SER A 366 -51.92 -26.46 -15.90
CA SER A 366 -53.31 -26.72 -15.63
C SER A 366 -54.15 -26.26 -16.82
N ALA A 367 -54.09 -27.01 -17.89
CA ALA A 367 -55.11 -27.01 -18.94
C ALA A 367 -54.76 -28.11 -19.94
N LYS A 368 -55.39 -29.25 -19.83
CA LYS A 368 -55.77 -30.28 -20.81
C LYS A 368 -55.51 -31.68 -20.25
N ARG A 369 -56.50 -32.21 -19.60
CA ARG A 369 -56.90 -33.63 -19.68
C ARG A 369 -58.35 -33.78 -19.28
N SER A 370 -59.16 -33.75 -20.28
CA SER A 370 -60.51 -34.38 -20.30
C SER A 370 -60.41 -35.53 -21.28
N SER A 371 -61.07 -36.66 -20.89
CA SER A 371 -61.46 -37.81 -21.72
C SER A 371 -60.35 -38.76 -22.21
N THR A 372 -60.22 -39.95 -21.60
CA THR A 372 -60.78 -41.19 -22.15
C THR A 372 -60.55 -42.35 -21.16
N LEU A 373 -61.67 -42.94 -20.75
CA LEU A 373 -61.78 -44.26 -20.12
C LEU A 373 -61.43 -45.37 -21.12
N ARG A 374 -60.70 -46.42 -20.71
CA ARG A 374 -61.07 -47.80 -20.88
C ARG A 374 -60.02 -48.77 -20.32
N SER A 375 -60.46 -49.47 -19.30
CA SER A 375 -60.37 -50.93 -18.99
C SER A 375 -59.34 -51.77 -19.72
N THR A 376 -58.55 -52.55 -18.97
CA THR A 376 -58.58 -54.01 -18.90
C THR A 376 -57.45 -54.51 -17.98
N SER A 377 -57.82 -55.23 -17.07
CA SER A 377 -57.56 -56.37 -16.22
C SER A 377 -56.38 -57.29 -16.59
N VAL A 378 -55.86 -57.93 -15.48
CA VAL A 378 -55.38 -59.30 -15.31
C VAL A 378 -53.86 -59.56 -15.53
N GLY A 379 -53.29 -60.17 -14.46
CA GLY A 379 -52.14 -61.07 -14.59
C GLY A 379 -51.10 -61.01 -13.49
N SER A 380 -51.34 -61.47 -12.33
CA SER A 380 -50.64 -62.38 -11.44
C SER A 380 -49.31 -62.97 -11.97
N THR A 381 -48.22 -62.95 -11.24
CA THR A 381 -47.61 -64.13 -10.56
C THR A 381 -46.23 -63.80 -9.95
N ASN A 382 -46.07 -64.29 -8.76
CA ASN A 382 -44.90 -64.59 -7.93
C ASN A 382 -43.63 -65.11 -8.64
N LYS A 383 -42.45 -64.74 -8.04
CA LYS A 383 -41.48 -65.68 -7.40
C LYS A 383 -40.19 -64.88 -7.05
N THR A 384 -39.89 -64.71 -5.74
CA THR A 384 -38.92 -65.45 -4.89
C THR A 384 -37.65 -65.97 -5.61
N THR A 385 -36.50 -65.55 -5.17
CA THR A 385 -35.47 -66.17 -4.32
C THR A 385 -34.09 -65.54 -4.57
N SER A 386 -33.49 -65.03 -3.50
CA SER A 386 -32.18 -65.38 -2.89
C SER A 386 -31.02 -65.79 -3.82
N VAL A 387 -29.94 -65.09 -3.75
CA VAL A 387 -28.69 -65.39 -3.03
C VAL A 387 -27.87 -64.08 -2.98
#